data_f2b43af06cf1d0ebe57fe07036694d06
#
_entry.id   f2b43af06cf1d0ebe57fe07036694d06
#
_cell.length_a   1.000
_cell.length_b   1.000
_cell.length_c   1.000
_cell.angle_alpha   90.00
_cell.angle_beta   90.00
_cell.angle_gamma   90.00
#
_symmetry.space_group_name_H-M   'P 1'
#
loop_
_entity.id
_entity.type
_entity.pdbx_description
1 polymer ?
#
loop_
_entity_poly.entity_id
_entity_poly.type
_entity_poly.pdbx_seq_one_letter_code
_entity_poly.pdbx_strand_id
1 'polypeptide(L)'
;MQVSYNWLKEYIDPGVDAAELGRLYTAAGLELDEVVSRGRGLEGVVVARVLTCDPVAGSDHLHLCTVDAGRGAPLHIVCGAPNVAAGQLVACATVGATLPGGFTISEKKTMGLLSQGMLCSQKELGLADDHSGIWVLDGYFADGTAPVGMDIASALGLIDDVLVIELTPNRSDCLGMLNCAREAA
;
A
#
# COMPACT_ATOMS: atom_id res chain seq x y z
N MET A 1 11.18 -1.73 20.41
CA MET A 1 9.80 -2.22 20.18
C MET A 1 9.11 -1.35 19.15
N GLN A 2 8.21 -1.91 18.34
CA GLN A 2 7.42 -1.14 17.36
C GLN A 2 5.99 -1.00 17.89
N VAL A 3 5.49 0.24 17.95
CA VAL A 3 4.15 0.60 18.42
C VAL A 3 3.40 1.26 17.27
N SER A 4 2.43 0.55 16.68
CA SER A 4 1.51 1.10 15.69
C SER A 4 0.62 2.14 16.36
N TYR A 5 0.62 3.35 15.83
CA TYR A 5 -0.20 4.43 16.37
C TYR A 5 -1.70 4.18 16.15
N ASN A 6 -2.06 3.59 15.00
CA ASN A 6 -3.46 3.23 14.73
C ASN A 6 -3.95 2.11 15.67
N TRP A 7 -3.12 1.09 15.92
CA TRP A 7 -3.49 0.03 16.85
C TRP A 7 -3.54 0.54 18.30
N LEU A 8 -2.65 1.45 18.69
CA LEU A 8 -2.69 2.08 20.01
C LEU A 8 -4.00 2.84 20.22
N LYS A 9 -4.51 3.53 19.19
CA LYS A 9 -5.80 4.23 19.24
C LYS A 9 -7.04 3.35 19.42
N GLU A 10 -6.91 2.03 19.22
CA GLU A 10 -7.99 1.09 19.58
C GLU A 10 -8.14 0.92 21.10
N TYR A 11 -7.11 1.25 21.88
CA TYR A 11 -7.12 1.18 23.35
C TYR A 11 -7.39 2.53 23.98
N ILE A 12 -6.83 3.60 23.43
CA ILE A 12 -6.90 4.96 23.99
C ILE A 12 -6.73 5.99 22.88
N ASP A 13 -7.42 7.12 23.00
CA ASP A 13 -7.10 8.32 22.22
C ASP A 13 -6.09 9.18 22.99
N PRO A 14 -4.81 9.23 22.54
CA PRO A 14 -3.79 10.02 23.22
C PRO A 14 -3.99 11.55 23.06
N GLY A 15 -4.90 11.99 22.18
CA GLY A 15 -5.18 13.40 21.93
C GLY A 15 -4.05 14.20 21.25
N VAL A 16 -2.96 13.55 20.85
CA VAL A 16 -1.78 14.13 20.20
C VAL A 16 -1.39 13.26 19.00
N ASP A 17 -0.55 13.76 18.11
CA ASP A 17 -0.03 12.96 16.99
C ASP A 17 1.09 11.99 17.44
N ALA A 18 1.48 11.08 16.53
CA ALA A 18 2.50 10.06 16.83
C ALA A 18 3.85 10.66 17.23
N ALA A 19 4.24 11.80 16.64
CA ALA A 19 5.51 12.45 16.95
C ALA A 19 5.50 13.06 18.35
N GLU A 20 4.40 13.70 18.74
CA GLU A 20 4.24 14.26 20.08
C GLU A 20 4.13 13.13 21.13
N LEU A 21 3.37 12.07 20.82
CA LEU A 21 3.31 10.90 21.70
C LEU A 21 4.70 10.30 21.94
N GLY A 22 5.52 10.22 20.90
CA GLY A 22 6.90 9.74 21.03
C GLY A 22 7.75 10.60 21.97
N ARG A 23 7.57 11.93 21.93
CA ARG A 23 8.23 12.83 22.88
C ARG A 23 7.75 12.64 24.31
N LEU A 24 6.47 12.44 24.51
CA LEU A 24 5.86 12.15 25.82
C LEU A 24 6.38 10.80 26.36
N TYR A 25 6.46 9.79 25.53
CA TYR A 25 7.04 8.50 25.89
C TYR A 25 8.49 8.61 26.34
N THR A 26 9.31 9.37 25.62
CA THR A 26 10.69 9.63 25.99
C THR A 26 10.77 10.32 27.36
N ALA A 27 9.92 11.30 27.62
CA ALA A 27 9.84 11.98 28.92
C ALA A 27 9.40 11.04 30.06
N ALA A 28 8.58 10.01 29.75
CA ALA A 28 8.16 8.97 30.69
C ALA A 28 9.16 7.79 30.82
N GLY A 29 10.30 7.85 30.13
CA GLY A 29 11.35 6.83 30.19
C GLY A 29 11.20 5.67 29.20
N LEU A 30 10.44 5.88 28.14
CA LEU A 30 10.36 5.02 26.96
C LEU A 30 11.00 5.76 25.79
N GLU A 31 12.29 5.55 25.55
CA GLU A 31 13.06 6.31 24.57
C GLU A 31 12.54 6.07 23.14
N LEU A 32 12.10 7.13 22.45
CA LEU A 32 11.75 7.09 21.05
C LEU A 32 13.02 7.14 20.20
N ASP A 33 13.24 6.13 19.39
CA ASP A 33 14.30 6.10 18.35
C ASP A 33 13.85 6.87 17.11
N GLU A 34 12.74 6.45 16.51
CA GLU A 34 12.18 7.11 15.33
C GLU A 34 10.65 6.92 15.22
N VAL A 35 10.02 7.73 14.38
CA VAL A 35 8.64 7.51 13.90
C VAL A 35 8.69 7.15 12.43
N VAL A 36 8.30 5.92 12.10
CA VAL A 36 8.28 5.40 10.73
C VAL A 36 6.88 5.52 10.17
N SER A 37 6.68 6.43 9.21
CA SER A 37 5.42 6.55 8.48
C SER A 37 5.29 5.43 7.44
N ARG A 38 4.22 4.66 7.49
CA ARG A 38 3.89 3.55 6.58
C ARG A 38 2.79 3.96 5.60
N GLY A 39 2.74 3.28 4.44
CA GLY A 39 1.69 3.47 3.43
C GLY A 39 1.73 4.81 2.69
N ARG A 40 2.79 5.63 2.87
CA ARG A 40 3.03 6.87 2.13
C ARG A 40 3.83 6.60 0.87
N GLY A 41 3.72 7.49 -0.14
CA GLY A 41 4.42 7.33 -1.42
C GLY A 41 3.74 6.34 -2.37
N LEU A 42 2.45 6.05 -2.15
CA LEU A 42 1.60 5.24 -3.02
C LEU A 42 0.50 6.08 -3.69
N GLU A 43 0.64 7.41 -3.68
CA GLU A 43 -0.35 8.32 -4.25
C GLU A 43 -0.53 8.06 -5.74
N GLY A 44 -1.79 7.89 -6.15
CA GLY A 44 -2.13 7.55 -7.54
C GLY A 44 -2.11 6.05 -7.85
N VAL A 45 -1.78 5.21 -6.86
CA VAL A 45 -2.00 3.76 -6.93
C VAL A 45 -3.39 3.45 -6.36
N VAL A 46 -4.23 2.79 -7.15
CA VAL A 46 -5.61 2.51 -6.78
C VAL A 46 -5.92 1.01 -6.86
N VAL A 47 -6.94 0.60 -6.14
CA VAL A 47 -7.58 -0.70 -6.35
C VAL A 47 -8.30 -0.66 -7.70
N ALA A 48 -8.00 -1.59 -8.58
CA ALA A 48 -8.59 -1.64 -9.92
C ALA A 48 -9.08 -3.05 -10.26
N ARG A 49 -10.00 -3.15 -11.20
CA ARG A 49 -10.49 -4.43 -11.72
C ARG A 49 -10.07 -4.62 -13.17
N VAL A 50 -9.47 -5.75 -13.48
CA VAL A 50 -9.18 -6.17 -14.85
C VAL A 50 -10.47 -6.64 -15.50
N LEU A 51 -10.97 -5.91 -16.48
CA LEU A 51 -12.21 -6.26 -17.20
C LEU A 51 -11.94 -7.29 -18.30
N THR A 52 -10.91 -7.06 -19.11
CA THR A 52 -10.44 -7.99 -20.14
C THR A 52 -8.93 -8.14 -20.11
N CYS A 53 -8.42 -9.26 -20.61
CA CYS A 53 -7.01 -9.57 -20.69
C CYS A 53 -6.75 -10.34 -21.98
N ASP A 54 -6.36 -9.64 -23.04
CA ASP A 54 -6.22 -10.20 -24.39
C ASP A 54 -4.73 -10.32 -24.76
N PRO A 55 -4.26 -11.43 -25.33
CA PRO A 55 -2.88 -11.57 -25.76
C PRO A 55 -2.54 -10.58 -26.88
N VAL A 56 -1.35 -9.98 -26.80
CA VAL A 56 -0.87 -9.05 -27.82
C VAL A 56 -0.25 -9.83 -29.00
N ALA A 57 -0.74 -9.55 -30.20
CA ALA A 57 -0.21 -10.18 -31.42
C ALA A 57 1.29 -9.90 -31.58
N GLY A 58 2.07 -10.96 -31.79
CA GLY A 58 3.54 -10.87 -31.93
C GLY A 58 4.32 -10.85 -30.64
N SER A 59 3.67 -11.09 -29.50
CA SER A 59 4.30 -11.32 -28.20
C SER A 59 3.75 -12.59 -27.54
N ASP A 60 4.60 -13.32 -26.87
CA ASP A 60 4.29 -14.56 -26.13
C ASP A 60 4.01 -14.33 -24.64
N HIS A 61 4.22 -13.09 -24.14
CA HIS A 61 4.04 -12.76 -22.72
C HIS A 61 3.27 -11.46 -22.46
N LEU A 62 3.01 -10.63 -23.50
CA LEU A 62 2.28 -9.39 -23.31
C LEU A 62 0.77 -9.56 -23.49
N HIS A 63 0.02 -8.92 -22.61
CA HIS A 63 -1.43 -8.84 -22.64
C HIS A 63 -1.87 -7.37 -22.69
N LEU A 64 -2.87 -7.07 -23.50
CA LEU A 64 -3.60 -5.81 -23.44
C LEU A 64 -4.78 -5.98 -22.49
N CYS A 65 -4.71 -5.28 -21.37
CA CYS A 65 -5.74 -5.31 -20.35
C CYS A 65 -6.64 -4.07 -20.46
N THR A 66 -7.94 -4.26 -20.36
CA THR A 66 -8.89 -3.18 -20.09
C THR A 66 -9.14 -3.17 -18.60
N VAL A 67 -8.89 -2.05 -17.92
CA VAL A 67 -8.86 -1.97 -16.46
C VAL A 67 -9.79 -0.87 -15.98
N ASP A 68 -10.73 -1.21 -15.12
CA ASP A 68 -11.53 -0.24 -14.38
C ASP A 68 -10.76 0.24 -13.14
N ALA A 69 -10.38 1.50 -13.14
CA ALA A 69 -9.68 2.17 -12.04
C ALA A 69 -10.61 3.17 -11.30
N GLY A 70 -11.92 3.06 -11.46
CA GLY A 70 -12.91 3.93 -10.80
C GLY A 70 -12.92 5.38 -11.31
N ARG A 71 -12.35 5.64 -12.50
CA ARG A 71 -12.22 7.00 -13.07
C ARG A 71 -13.19 7.28 -14.24
N GLY A 72 -14.26 6.52 -14.33
CA GLY A 72 -15.30 6.66 -15.34
C GLY A 72 -15.01 5.88 -16.63
N ALA A 73 -13.94 6.19 -17.38
CA ALA A 73 -13.53 5.40 -18.54
C ALA A 73 -12.48 4.35 -18.16
N PRO A 74 -12.60 3.12 -18.67
CA PRO A 74 -11.56 2.10 -18.45
C PRO A 74 -10.23 2.51 -19.07
N LEU A 75 -9.13 2.11 -18.44
CA LEU A 75 -7.77 2.31 -18.90
C LEU A 75 -7.33 1.13 -19.77
N HIS A 76 -6.54 1.39 -20.81
CA HIS A 76 -5.82 0.35 -21.53
C HIS A 76 -4.41 0.23 -20.99
N ILE A 77 -4.03 -0.97 -20.53
CA ILE A 77 -2.71 -1.21 -19.92
C ILE A 77 -2.09 -2.44 -20.57
N VAL A 78 -0.86 -2.28 -21.06
CA VAL A 78 -0.06 -3.43 -21.55
C VAL A 78 0.70 -4.03 -20.38
N CYS A 79 0.42 -5.28 -20.07
CA CYS A 79 0.99 -6.02 -18.95
C CYS A 79 1.76 -7.25 -19.43
N GLY A 80 2.97 -7.46 -18.90
CA GLY A 80 3.80 -8.63 -19.19
C GLY A 80 3.85 -9.64 -18.04
N ALA A 81 3.05 -9.45 -16.99
CA ALA A 81 3.06 -10.34 -15.84
C ALA A 81 2.37 -11.68 -16.18
N PRO A 82 2.93 -12.81 -15.75
CA PRO A 82 2.39 -14.14 -16.08
C PRO A 82 1.09 -14.48 -15.36
N ASN A 83 0.76 -13.74 -14.30
CA ASN A 83 -0.40 -14.01 -13.45
C ASN A 83 -1.58 -13.07 -13.70
N VAL A 84 -1.52 -12.19 -14.71
CA VAL A 84 -2.63 -11.29 -15.03
C VAL A 84 -3.77 -12.04 -15.70
N ALA A 85 -5.01 -11.81 -15.23
CA ALA A 85 -6.21 -12.41 -15.80
C ALA A 85 -7.43 -11.49 -15.67
N ALA A 86 -8.41 -11.67 -16.55
CA ALA A 86 -9.68 -10.96 -16.46
C ALA A 86 -10.44 -11.32 -15.17
N GLY A 87 -11.11 -10.34 -14.59
CA GLY A 87 -11.90 -10.45 -13.35
C GLY A 87 -11.12 -10.12 -12.08
N GLN A 88 -9.79 -10.17 -12.09
CA GLN A 88 -8.95 -9.92 -10.91
C GLN A 88 -9.07 -8.49 -10.40
N LEU A 89 -9.02 -8.35 -9.08
CA LEU A 89 -8.70 -7.10 -8.41
C LEU A 89 -7.17 -6.97 -8.31
N VAL A 90 -6.65 -5.80 -8.64
CA VAL A 90 -5.20 -5.59 -8.75
C VAL A 90 -4.82 -4.19 -8.25
N ALA A 91 -3.53 -4.02 -7.92
CA ALA A 91 -2.94 -2.72 -7.68
C ALA A 91 -2.59 -2.06 -9.01
N CYS A 92 -3.18 -0.90 -9.30
CA CYS A 92 -2.99 -0.16 -10.53
C CYS A 92 -2.42 1.23 -10.26
N ALA A 93 -1.22 1.51 -10.73
CA ALA A 93 -0.64 2.84 -10.76
C ALA A 93 -1.13 3.60 -12.00
N THR A 94 -1.82 4.71 -11.78
CA THR A 94 -2.35 5.57 -12.84
C THR A 94 -1.29 6.55 -13.34
N VAL A 95 -1.50 7.14 -14.51
CA VAL A 95 -0.60 8.18 -15.04
C VAL A 95 -0.45 9.32 -14.03
N GLY A 96 0.80 9.72 -13.76
CA GLY A 96 1.15 10.72 -12.76
C GLY A 96 1.49 10.15 -11.37
N ALA A 97 1.18 8.88 -11.10
CA ALA A 97 1.62 8.23 -9.87
C ALA A 97 3.16 8.12 -9.83
N THR A 98 3.73 8.35 -8.66
CA THR A 98 5.18 8.14 -8.42
C THR A 98 5.32 6.98 -7.46
N LEU A 99 6.01 5.94 -7.90
CA LEU A 99 6.24 4.73 -7.09
C LEU A 99 7.45 4.90 -6.15
N PRO A 100 7.53 4.11 -5.08
CA PRO A 100 8.74 4.02 -4.27
C PRO A 100 9.98 3.79 -5.15
N GLY A 101 11.05 4.59 -4.95
CA GLY A 101 12.21 4.59 -5.84
C GLY A 101 12.21 5.71 -6.89
N GLY A 102 11.16 6.55 -6.92
CA GLY A 102 11.12 7.78 -7.75
C GLY A 102 10.68 7.54 -9.20
N PHE A 103 10.17 6.35 -9.52
CA PHE A 103 9.66 6.06 -10.86
C PHE A 103 8.25 6.63 -11.05
N THR A 104 8.10 7.59 -11.96
CA THR A 104 6.80 8.21 -12.27
C THR A 104 6.13 7.53 -13.47
N ILE A 105 4.86 7.16 -13.29
CA ILE A 105 4.06 6.51 -14.33
C ILE A 105 3.65 7.54 -15.38
N SER A 106 3.94 7.25 -16.63
CA SER A 106 3.52 8.03 -17.78
C SER A 106 2.88 7.14 -18.84
N GLU A 107 2.11 7.72 -19.74
CA GLU A 107 1.65 6.98 -20.90
C GLU A 107 2.83 6.48 -21.73
N LYS A 108 2.80 5.20 -22.09
CA LYS A 108 3.87 4.56 -22.84
C LYS A 108 3.30 3.74 -23.99
N LYS A 109 3.93 3.80 -25.15
CA LYS A 109 3.62 2.90 -26.27
C LYS A 109 4.52 1.65 -26.19
N THR A 110 3.88 0.48 -26.15
CA THR A 110 4.56 -0.83 -26.20
C THR A 110 3.97 -1.62 -27.36
N MET A 111 4.78 -2.02 -28.31
CA MET A 111 4.37 -2.69 -29.58
C MET A 111 3.24 -1.94 -30.32
N GLY A 112 3.30 -0.60 -30.32
CA GLY A 112 2.30 0.25 -30.98
C GLY A 112 1.01 0.47 -30.16
N LEU A 113 0.80 -0.25 -29.06
CA LEU A 113 -0.34 -0.10 -28.16
C LEU A 113 -0.03 0.93 -27.07
N LEU A 114 -0.99 1.80 -26.77
CA LEU A 114 -0.87 2.80 -25.70
C LEU A 114 -1.18 2.12 -24.35
N SER A 115 -0.28 2.25 -23.39
CA SER A 115 -0.49 1.87 -21.99
C SER A 115 -0.70 3.13 -21.15
N GLN A 116 -1.83 3.21 -20.45
CA GLN A 116 -2.28 4.37 -19.67
C GLN A 116 -2.14 4.15 -18.16
N GLY A 117 -1.13 3.39 -17.76
CA GLY A 117 -0.86 3.05 -16.37
C GLY A 117 -0.01 1.80 -16.29
N MET A 118 0.15 1.28 -15.06
CA MET A 118 0.90 0.06 -14.78
C MET A 118 0.19 -0.78 -13.72
N LEU A 119 0.08 -2.09 -13.95
CA LEU A 119 -0.30 -3.05 -12.91
C LEU A 119 0.96 -3.39 -12.11
N CYS A 120 0.90 -3.22 -10.80
CA CYS A 120 2.08 -3.25 -9.94
C CYS A 120 2.22 -4.58 -9.19
N SER A 121 3.45 -5.03 -9.00
CA SER A 121 3.85 -6.03 -8.01
C SER A 121 3.99 -5.41 -6.61
N GLN A 122 4.06 -6.24 -5.57
CA GLN A 122 4.33 -5.76 -4.20
C GLN A 122 5.70 -5.09 -4.10
N LYS A 123 6.69 -5.57 -4.85
CA LYS A 123 8.04 -4.98 -4.88
C LYS A 123 8.05 -3.58 -5.45
N GLU A 124 7.34 -3.33 -6.55
CA GLU A 124 7.25 -1.99 -7.14
C GLU A 124 6.57 -0.98 -6.21
N LEU A 125 5.69 -1.47 -5.34
CA LEU A 125 5.04 -0.68 -4.31
C LEU A 125 5.86 -0.56 -3.01
N GLY A 126 7.04 -1.19 -2.93
CA GLY A 126 7.89 -1.18 -1.74
C GLY A 126 7.29 -1.90 -0.53
N LEU A 127 6.33 -2.81 -0.75
CA LEU A 127 5.62 -3.51 0.33
C LEU A 127 6.24 -4.87 0.66
N ALA A 128 6.84 -5.54 -0.33
CA ALA A 128 7.55 -6.82 -0.17
C ALA A 128 8.56 -7.02 -1.31
N ASP A 129 9.39 -8.07 -1.22
CA ASP A 129 10.38 -8.40 -2.27
C ASP A 129 9.80 -9.19 -3.44
N ASP A 130 8.52 -9.58 -3.38
CA ASP A 130 7.87 -10.37 -4.42
C ASP A 130 7.62 -9.54 -5.69
N HIS A 131 8.16 -10.03 -6.80
CA HIS A 131 8.00 -9.48 -8.15
C HIS A 131 7.74 -10.57 -9.20
N SER A 132 7.26 -11.74 -8.76
CA SER A 132 6.95 -12.88 -9.65
C SER A 132 5.77 -12.57 -10.59
N GLY A 133 4.97 -11.55 -10.25
CA GLY A 133 3.82 -11.08 -11.01
C GLY A 133 3.24 -9.80 -10.42
N ILE A 134 2.07 -9.42 -10.93
CA ILE A 134 1.30 -8.31 -10.34
C ILE A 134 0.71 -8.70 -8.99
N TRP A 135 0.46 -7.70 -8.14
CA TRP A 135 -0.23 -7.93 -6.88
C TRP A 135 -1.73 -8.08 -7.09
N VAL A 136 -2.21 -9.32 -6.96
CA VAL A 136 -3.62 -9.67 -7.03
C VAL A 136 -4.24 -9.48 -5.64
N LEU A 137 -5.35 -8.74 -5.58
CA LEU A 137 -6.03 -8.35 -4.35
C LEU A 137 -7.30 -9.17 -4.08
N ASP A 138 -7.54 -10.22 -4.86
CA ASP A 138 -8.65 -11.14 -4.64
C ASP A 138 -8.52 -11.77 -3.24
N GLY A 139 -9.59 -11.70 -2.44
CA GLY A 139 -9.60 -12.19 -1.06
C GLY A 139 -9.16 -11.18 0.01
N TYR A 140 -8.62 -10.01 -0.37
CA TYR A 140 -8.37 -8.92 0.60
C TYR A 140 -9.65 -8.19 1.03
N PHE A 141 -10.70 -8.26 0.21
CA PHE A 141 -11.97 -7.61 0.46
C PHE A 141 -13.08 -8.65 0.52
N ALA A 142 -14.09 -8.43 1.36
CA ALA A 142 -15.28 -9.27 1.37
C ALA A 142 -16.01 -9.17 0.03
N ASP A 143 -16.72 -10.21 -0.37
CA ASP A 143 -17.44 -10.27 -1.64
C ASP A 143 -18.35 -9.05 -1.84
N GLY A 144 -18.20 -8.39 -2.98
CA GLY A 144 -18.98 -7.21 -3.36
C GLY A 144 -18.58 -5.89 -2.70
N THR A 145 -17.55 -5.88 -1.82
CA THR A 145 -17.09 -4.66 -1.11
C THR A 145 -15.80 -4.08 -1.68
N ALA A 146 -15.29 -4.62 -2.78
CA ALA A 146 -14.04 -4.15 -3.39
C ALA A 146 -14.12 -2.66 -3.76
N PRO A 147 -13.28 -1.80 -3.19
CA PRO A 147 -13.36 -0.35 -3.37
C PRO A 147 -12.62 0.09 -4.64
N VAL A 148 -13.10 -0.34 -5.82
CA VAL A 148 -12.50 0.03 -7.11
C VAL A 148 -12.40 1.56 -7.24
N GLY A 149 -11.20 2.05 -7.58
CA GLY A 149 -10.89 3.48 -7.67
C GLY A 149 -10.41 4.10 -6.35
N MET A 150 -10.53 3.41 -5.24
CA MET A 150 -10.01 3.89 -3.96
C MET A 150 -8.48 3.80 -3.93
N ASP A 151 -7.84 4.77 -3.30
CA ASP A 151 -6.41 4.74 -3.00
C ASP A 151 -6.03 3.44 -2.29
N ILE A 152 -4.97 2.78 -2.74
CA ILE A 152 -4.62 1.44 -2.26
C ILE A 152 -4.18 1.44 -0.80
N ALA A 153 -3.46 2.46 -0.36
CA ALA A 153 -2.99 2.54 1.02
C ALA A 153 -4.17 2.70 1.99
N SER A 154 -5.16 3.51 1.59
CA SER A 154 -6.40 3.68 2.35
C SER A 154 -7.26 2.42 2.32
N ALA A 155 -7.42 1.78 1.15
CA ALA A 155 -8.26 0.60 0.98
C ALA A 155 -7.78 -0.61 1.80
N LEU A 156 -6.47 -0.74 1.97
CA LEU A 156 -5.84 -1.84 2.70
C LEU A 156 -5.40 -1.47 4.12
N GLY A 157 -5.70 -0.24 4.58
CA GLY A 157 -5.31 0.21 5.92
C GLY A 157 -3.80 0.27 6.14
N LEU A 158 -3.03 0.56 5.09
CA LEU A 158 -1.55 0.59 5.15
C LEU A 158 -1.00 1.88 5.77
N ILE A 159 -1.84 2.94 5.88
CA ILE A 159 -1.42 4.23 6.40
C ILE A 159 -1.34 4.14 7.92
N ASP A 160 -0.12 4.21 8.46
CA ASP A 160 0.14 4.20 9.89
C ASP A 160 1.43 4.95 10.21
N ASP A 161 1.54 5.47 11.42
CA ASP A 161 2.77 5.95 11.99
C ASP A 161 3.22 4.96 13.09
N VAL A 162 4.39 4.38 12.93
CA VAL A 162 4.93 3.37 13.84
C VAL A 162 6.03 4.01 14.68
N LEU A 163 5.81 4.10 16.00
CA LEU A 163 6.83 4.55 16.94
C LEU A 163 7.80 3.38 17.20
N VAL A 164 9.07 3.59 16.92
CA VAL A 164 10.15 2.66 17.28
C VAL A 164 10.68 3.08 18.62
N ILE A 165 10.46 2.26 19.65
CA ILE A 165 10.81 2.55 21.03
C ILE A 165 11.93 1.62 21.46
N GLU A 166 13.00 2.18 22.03
CA GLU A 166 14.05 1.43 22.70
C GLU A 166 13.65 1.19 24.17
N LEU A 167 13.46 -0.09 24.52
CA LEU A 167 13.06 -0.47 25.85
C LEU A 167 14.27 -0.92 26.66
N THR A 168 14.48 -0.26 27.79
CA THR A 168 15.46 -0.71 28.78
C THR A 168 14.95 -1.94 29.55
N PRO A 169 15.84 -2.78 30.14
CA PRO A 169 15.43 -4.01 30.83
C PRO A 169 14.44 -3.81 31.97
N ASN A 170 14.43 -2.63 32.60
CA ASN A 170 13.48 -2.27 33.67
C ASN A 170 12.08 -1.90 33.17
N ARG A 171 11.88 -1.75 31.84
CA ARG A 171 10.61 -1.43 31.22
C ARG A 171 10.07 -2.58 30.35
N SER A 172 10.36 -3.81 30.77
CA SER A 172 9.83 -5.02 30.12
C SER A 172 8.29 -5.14 30.15
N ASP A 173 7.64 -4.40 31.04
CA ASP A 173 6.18 -4.20 31.06
C ASP A 173 5.66 -3.65 29.75
N CYS A 174 6.39 -2.74 29.09
CA CYS A 174 5.99 -2.11 27.83
C CYS A 174 6.31 -2.92 26.56
N LEU A 175 6.60 -4.21 26.68
CA LEU A 175 6.75 -5.13 25.52
C LEU A 175 5.43 -5.46 24.82
N GLY A 176 4.29 -4.97 25.30
CA GLY A 176 2.98 -5.18 24.71
C GLY A 176 2.20 -3.89 24.49
N MET A 177 1.36 -3.87 23.43
CA MET A 177 0.58 -2.70 23.02
C MET A 177 -0.30 -2.14 24.14
N LEU A 178 -0.95 -3.02 24.91
CA LEU A 178 -1.81 -2.60 26.02
C LEU A 178 -1.07 -1.78 27.08
N ASN A 179 0.18 -2.13 27.38
CA ASN A 179 0.95 -1.39 28.36
C ASN A 179 1.52 -0.09 27.79
N CYS A 180 1.87 -0.07 26.50
CA CYS A 180 2.18 1.19 25.84
C CYS A 180 0.95 2.14 25.86
N ALA A 181 -0.25 1.61 25.64
CA ALA A 181 -1.46 2.41 25.75
C ALA A 181 -1.73 2.94 27.17
N ARG A 182 -1.38 2.18 28.20
CA ARG A 182 -1.47 2.64 29.61
C ARG A 182 -0.49 3.76 29.93
N GLU A 183 0.69 3.75 29.32
CA GLU A 183 1.67 4.83 29.48
C GLU A 183 1.26 6.09 28.70
N ALA A 184 0.38 5.95 27.71
CA ALA A 184 -0.17 7.06 26.93
C ALA A 184 -1.41 7.69 27.59
N ALA A 185 -1.95 7.07 28.65
CA ALA A 185 -3.15 7.52 29.37
C ALA A 185 -2.81 8.62 30.38
#